data_538ccdc60fcbb964c936433ea909ccec
#
_entry.id   538ccdc60fcbb964c936433ea909ccec
#
_cell.length_a   1.000
_cell.length_b   1.000
_cell.length_c   1.000
_cell.angle_alpha   90.00
_cell.angle_beta   90.00
_cell.angle_gamma   90.00
#
_symmetry.space_group_name_H-M   'P 1'
#
loop_
_entity.id
_entity.type
_entity.pdbx_description
1 polymer ?
#
loop_
_entity_poly.entity_id
_entity_poly.type
_entity_poly.pdbx_seq_one_letter_code
_entity_poly.pdbx_strand_id
1 'polypeptide(L)'
;MHPAPRFPIGTPVDLGGERRRWFSYQDIENIALHHRREVMACRYDAVVGLARGGLYLATMLSQMTGIAHATAYYDRDTGTAHLHNLPSHRPIRLLLVEDVAGKGHTLERVRHALERRGANVDLMVICWDDLSRHVPDYYGVKLAADERYLFPWERSQLVHTSPDRTGHDDLAGWLTAFDLDGVFLEDIPVDLYVSDLQAALAARDQLPALPPHPDWRNGGLIISGRLESDRARTEAWLVRHGLAPSRVLLRPSLDIPAAEFKRRMLIELGVTEYIESEPAQADHIASLPHVVVWHYDCRDRRSRRIASPSDPTRVHTG
;
A
#
# COMPACT_ATOMS: atom_id res chain seq x y z
N MET A 1 -11.28 24.36 -12.38
CA MET A 1 -10.22 23.35 -12.17
C MET A 1 -8.95 24.07 -11.71
N HIS A 2 -8.47 23.77 -10.53
CA HIS A 2 -7.22 24.31 -10.02
C HIS A 2 -6.02 23.51 -10.56
N PRO A 3 -4.82 24.13 -10.70
CA PRO A 3 -3.67 23.43 -11.25
C PRO A 3 -3.23 22.26 -10.35
N ALA A 4 -2.78 21.17 -10.98
CA ALA A 4 -2.18 20.05 -10.25
C ALA A 4 -0.89 20.47 -9.53
N PRO A 5 -0.48 19.74 -8.48
CA PRO A 5 0.81 19.91 -7.84
C PRO A 5 1.96 19.83 -8.87
N ARG A 6 2.97 20.70 -8.73
CA ARG A 6 4.15 20.72 -9.60
C ARG A 6 5.25 19.73 -9.21
N PHE A 7 5.05 19.02 -8.12
CA PHE A 7 5.95 17.97 -7.63
C PHE A 7 5.33 16.59 -7.90
N PRO A 8 6.15 15.53 -8.00
CA PRO A 8 5.64 14.17 -8.23
C PRO A 8 4.69 13.75 -7.11
N ILE A 9 3.53 13.23 -7.46
CA ILE A 9 2.57 12.63 -6.55
C ILE A 9 2.46 11.15 -6.85
N GLY A 10 2.72 10.36 -5.84
CA GLY A 10 2.72 8.90 -5.93
C GLY A 10 3.89 8.34 -6.75
N THR A 11 4.22 7.08 -6.52
CA THR A 11 5.32 6.37 -7.17
C THR A 11 4.76 5.41 -8.23
N PRO A 12 5.18 5.53 -9.50
CA PRO A 12 4.84 4.52 -10.52
C PRO A 12 5.46 3.17 -10.15
N VAL A 13 4.66 2.11 -10.22
CA VAL A 13 5.07 0.73 -9.91
C VAL A 13 4.55 -0.17 -11.02
N ASP A 14 5.41 -1.05 -11.55
CA ASP A 14 5.00 -2.13 -12.44
C ASP A 14 4.78 -3.40 -11.60
N LEU A 15 3.58 -3.89 -11.65
CA LEU A 15 3.17 -5.07 -10.90
C LEU A 15 2.80 -6.21 -11.86
N GLY A 16 3.80 -6.80 -12.51
CA GLY A 16 3.61 -7.94 -13.43
C GLY A 16 2.95 -7.53 -14.74
N GLY A 17 3.37 -6.40 -15.32
CA GLY A 17 2.83 -5.83 -16.55
C GLY A 17 1.62 -4.91 -16.35
N GLU A 18 1.14 -4.75 -15.13
CA GLU A 18 0.10 -3.79 -14.78
C GLU A 18 0.72 -2.52 -14.18
N ARG A 19 0.60 -1.40 -14.88
CA ARG A 19 1.11 -0.11 -14.40
C ARG A 19 0.21 0.42 -13.32
N ARG A 20 0.78 0.63 -12.13
CA ARG A 20 0.08 1.22 -10.98
C ARG A 20 0.83 2.44 -10.45
N ARG A 21 0.11 3.33 -9.79
CA ARG A 21 0.67 4.42 -9.01
C ARG A 21 0.35 4.18 -7.55
N TRP A 22 1.42 3.95 -6.78
CA TRP A 22 1.37 3.83 -5.35
C TRP A 22 1.33 5.22 -4.72
N PHE A 23 0.36 5.43 -3.83
CA PHE A 23 0.27 6.63 -2.99
C PHE A 23 0.69 6.31 -1.56
N SER A 24 1.52 7.15 -0.97
CA SER A 24 1.83 7.14 0.46
C SER A 24 0.94 8.13 1.20
N TYR A 25 0.88 8.03 2.54
CA TYR A 25 0.21 9.05 3.35
C TYR A 25 0.86 10.43 3.19
N GLN A 26 2.18 10.47 2.95
CA GLN A 26 2.90 11.72 2.67
C GLN A 26 2.44 12.36 1.34
N ASP A 27 2.14 11.56 0.32
CA ASP A 27 1.59 12.09 -0.94
C ASP A 27 0.23 12.74 -0.70
N ILE A 28 -0.62 12.13 0.14
CA ILE A 28 -1.94 12.67 0.47
C ILE A 28 -1.81 13.98 1.26
N GLU A 29 -0.87 14.03 2.22
CA GLU A 29 -0.55 15.25 2.95
C GLU A 29 -0.04 16.37 2.01
N ASN A 30 0.84 16.02 1.08
CA ASN A 30 1.38 16.97 0.10
C ASN A 30 0.27 17.54 -0.81
N ILE A 31 -0.73 16.74 -1.19
CA ILE A 31 -1.91 17.21 -1.94
C ILE A 31 -2.71 18.21 -1.08
N ALA A 32 -2.96 17.89 0.18
CA ALA A 32 -3.67 18.78 1.09
C ALA A 32 -2.92 20.12 1.27
N LEU A 33 -1.61 20.07 1.49
CA LEU A 33 -0.76 21.25 1.63
C LEU A 33 -0.74 22.12 0.37
N HIS A 34 -0.70 21.49 -0.80
CA HIS A 34 -0.70 22.21 -2.09
C HIS A 34 -1.96 23.06 -2.26
N HIS A 35 -3.13 22.48 -2.02
CA HIS A 35 -4.42 23.15 -2.23
C HIS A 35 -4.90 23.96 -1.02
N ARG A 36 -4.23 23.86 0.12
CA ARG A 36 -4.69 24.49 1.37
C ARG A 36 -5.10 25.95 1.24
N ARG A 37 -4.26 26.78 0.59
CA ARG A 37 -4.52 28.23 0.47
C ARG A 37 -5.75 28.52 -0.37
N GLU A 38 -5.93 27.81 -1.46
CA GLU A 38 -7.06 27.96 -2.38
C GLU A 38 -8.35 27.50 -1.71
N VAL A 39 -8.32 26.36 -1.03
CA VAL A 39 -9.44 25.84 -0.24
C VAL A 39 -9.87 26.83 0.83
N MET A 40 -8.92 27.43 1.56
CA MET A 40 -9.23 28.47 2.55
C MET A 40 -9.84 29.74 1.91
N ALA A 41 -9.33 30.16 0.75
CA ALA A 41 -9.82 31.34 0.03
C ALA A 41 -11.27 31.16 -0.47
N CYS A 42 -11.69 29.94 -0.75
CA CYS A 42 -13.05 29.62 -1.21
C CYS A 42 -14.12 29.66 -0.11
N ARG A 43 -13.72 29.75 1.17
CA ARG A 43 -14.61 29.87 2.34
C ARG A 43 -15.69 28.78 2.37
N TYR A 44 -15.28 27.53 2.25
CA TYR A 44 -16.19 26.40 2.44
C TYR A 44 -16.73 26.36 3.87
N ASP A 45 -17.99 26.03 4.01
CA ASP A 45 -18.65 25.83 5.30
C ASP A 45 -18.28 24.51 5.94
N ALA A 46 -17.99 23.49 5.10
CA ALA A 46 -17.44 22.21 5.54
C ALA A 46 -16.66 21.50 4.43
N VAL A 47 -15.71 20.70 4.86
CA VAL A 47 -15.04 19.65 4.06
C VAL A 47 -15.77 18.34 4.34
N VAL A 48 -16.34 17.73 3.31
CA VAL A 48 -17.16 16.51 3.42
C VAL A 48 -16.37 15.33 2.88
N GLY A 49 -15.87 14.47 3.77
CA GLY A 49 -15.20 13.24 3.36
C GLY A 49 -16.19 12.15 2.96
N LEU A 50 -16.07 11.61 1.75
CA LEU A 50 -16.85 10.45 1.33
C LEU A 50 -16.19 9.16 1.87
N ALA A 51 -16.95 8.45 2.70
CA ALA A 51 -16.43 7.26 3.35
C ALA A 51 -16.30 6.10 2.33
N ARG A 52 -15.17 5.35 2.34
CA ARG A 52 -14.10 5.42 3.34
C ARG A 52 -12.87 6.22 2.84
N GLY A 53 -12.50 6.10 1.55
CA GLY A 53 -11.23 6.60 1.01
C GLY A 53 -11.06 8.12 1.11
N GLY A 54 -12.12 8.87 0.84
CA GLY A 54 -12.10 10.33 0.93
C GLY A 54 -11.91 10.90 2.33
N LEU A 55 -12.12 10.09 3.39
CA LEU A 55 -11.98 10.55 4.77
C LEU A 55 -10.56 11.00 5.12
N TYR A 56 -9.53 10.34 4.59
CA TYR A 56 -8.14 10.65 4.91
C TYR A 56 -7.76 12.06 4.47
N LEU A 57 -7.98 12.38 3.19
CA LEU A 57 -7.68 13.71 2.65
C LEU A 57 -8.58 14.79 3.27
N ALA A 58 -9.87 14.48 3.47
CA ALA A 58 -10.83 15.41 4.09
C ALA A 58 -10.43 15.79 5.52
N THR A 59 -10.01 14.81 6.33
CA THR A 59 -9.55 15.04 7.70
C THR A 59 -8.28 15.90 7.73
N MET A 60 -7.31 15.60 6.87
CA MET A 60 -6.07 16.40 6.77
C MET A 60 -6.38 17.86 6.40
N LEU A 61 -7.22 18.07 5.38
CA LEU A 61 -7.65 19.42 4.97
C LEU A 61 -8.37 20.17 6.08
N SER A 62 -9.32 19.53 6.75
CA SER A 62 -10.05 20.12 7.87
C SER A 62 -9.09 20.56 8.98
N GLN A 63 -8.15 19.71 9.38
CA GLN A 63 -7.15 20.04 10.39
C GLN A 63 -6.22 21.18 9.96
N MET A 64 -5.78 21.20 8.70
CA MET A 64 -4.86 22.22 8.18
C MET A 64 -5.51 23.57 7.94
N THR A 65 -6.82 23.61 7.71
CA THR A 65 -7.57 24.83 7.34
C THR A 65 -8.46 25.38 8.45
N GLY A 66 -8.79 24.55 9.45
CA GLY A 66 -9.79 24.87 10.46
C GLY A 66 -11.24 24.85 9.95
N ILE A 67 -11.48 24.43 8.71
CA ILE A 67 -12.83 24.28 8.15
C ILE A 67 -13.50 23.05 8.79
N ALA A 68 -14.78 23.16 9.12
CA ALA A 68 -15.52 22.08 9.76
C ALA A 68 -15.48 20.79 8.93
N HIS A 69 -15.35 19.65 9.61
CA HIS A 69 -15.37 18.32 8.98
C HIS A 69 -16.77 17.72 9.04
N ALA A 70 -17.23 17.24 7.90
CA ALA A 70 -18.44 16.46 7.76
C ALA A 70 -18.16 15.14 7.04
N THR A 71 -19.08 14.18 7.14
CA THR A 71 -18.90 12.86 6.54
C THR A 71 -20.10 12.49 5.70
N ALA A 72 -19.87 11.88 4.55
CA ALA A 72 -20.85 11.24 3.72
C ALA A 72 -20.57 9.74 3.62
N TYR A 73 -21.58 8.92 3.69
CA TYR A 73 -21.51 7.48 3.44
C TYR A 73 -22.61 7.09 2.46
N TYR A 74 -22.29 6.30 1.45
CA TYR A 74 -23.28 5.77 0.52
C TYR A 74 -23.49 4.28 0.76
N ASP A 75 -24.69 3.94 1.19
CA ASP A 75 -25.13 2.56 1.32
C ASP A 75 -25.57 2.05 -0.07
N ARG A 76 -24.81 1.09 -0.60
CA ARG A 76 -25.07 0.52 -1.94
C ARG A 76 -26.27 -0.41 -1.96
N ASP A 77 -26.60 -1.04 -0.84
CA ASP A 77 -27.70 -2.00 -0.74
C ASP A 77 -29.04 -1.28 -0.73
N THR A 78 -29.12 -0.17 -0.01
CA THR A 78 -30.34 0.65 0.07
C THR A 78 -30.36 1.80 -0.95
N GLY A 79 -29.24 2.09 -1.61
CA GLY A 79 -29.12 3.23 -2.51
C GLY A 79 -29.18 4.60 -1.83
N THR A 80 -28.91 4.64 -0.52
CA THR A 80 -29.10 5.83 0.31
C THR A 80 -27.78 6.51 0.66
N ALA A 81 -27.74 7.85 0.54
CA ALA A 81 -26.63 8.66 1.03
C ALA A 81 -26.92 9.14 2.46
N HIS A 82 -26.07 8.76 3.40
CA HIS A 82 -26.09 9.22 4.78
C HIS A 82 -25.10 10.36 4.96
N LEU A 83 -25.56 11.47 5.53
CA LEU A 83 -24.81 12.72 5.65
C LEU A 83 -24.76 13.12 7.11
N HIS A 84 -23.56 13.31 7.66
CA HIS A 84 -23.35 13.60 9.07
C HIS A 84 -22.57 14.91 9.26
N ASN A 85 -22.89 15.64 10.32
CA ASN A 85 -22.21 16.87 10.74
C ASN A 85 -22.23 18.01 9.70
N LEU A 86 -23.24 18.04 8.81
CA LEU A 86 -23.38 19.15 7.88
C LEU A 86 -23.86 20.42 8.60
N PRO A 87 -23.38 21.61 8.17
CA PRO A 87 -23.92 22.88 8.63
C PRO A 87 -25.43 22.99 8.39
N SER A 88 -26.15 23.65 9.31
CA SER A 88 -27.62 23.81 9.26
C SER A 88 -28.07 25.08 8.54
N HIS A 89 -27.20 26.10 8.41
CA HIS A 89 -27.53 27.34 7.69
C HIS A 89 -27.57 27.13 6.17
N ARG A 90 -28.18 28.06 5.46
CA ARG A 90 -28.26 28.03 3.99
C ARG A 90 -28.08 29.44 3.42
N PRO A 91 -27.51 29.61 2.20
CA PRO A 91 -26.88 28.55 1.38
C PRO A 91 -25.60 28.02 2.02
N ILE A 92 -25.21 26.78 1.72
CA ILE A 92 -23.97 26.17 2.17
C ILE A 92 -23.06 25.88 1.00
N ARG A 93 -21.77 26.10 1.18
CA ARG A 93 -20.73 25.76 0.22
C ARG A 93 -19.87 24.63 0.77
N LEU A 94 -19.82 23.52 0.08
CA LEU A 94 -19.17 22.30 0.54
C LEU A 94 -18.03 21.89 -0.40
N LEU A 95 -16.94 21.40 0.17
CA LEU A 95 -15.91 20.68 -0.56
C LEU A 95 -16.09 19.17 -0.32
N LEU A 96 -16.62 18.47 -1.33
CA LEU A 96 -16.75 17.02 -1.30
C LEU A 96 -15.38 16.41 -1.64
N VAL A 97 -14.89 15.50 -0.80
CA VAL A 97 -13.58 14.89 -0.94
C VAL A 97 -13.73 13.38 -1.09
N GLU A 98 -13.09 12.82 -2.13
CA GLU A 98 -13.03 11.39 -2.41
C GLU A 98 -11.58 11.00 -2.73
N ASP A 99 -11.25 9.73 -2.71
CA ASP A 99 -9.94 9.27 -3.14
C ASP A 99 -9.80 9.27 -4.67
N VAL A 100 -10.83 8.80 -5.38
CA VAL A 100 -10.83 8.70 -6.86
C VAL A 100 -12.13 9.23 -7.46
N ALA A 101 -12.02 10.13 -8.43
CA ALA A 101 -13.15 10.43 -9.31
C ALA A 101 -13.26 9.32 -10.37
N GLY A 102 -13.86 8.19 -10.00
CA GLY A 102 -13.99 7.05 -10.88
C GLY A 102 -15.29 7.04 -11.70
N LYS A 103 -15.55 5.93 -12.36
CA LYS A 103 -16.80 5.65 -13.12
C LYS A 103 -18.03 5.49 -12.21
N GLY A 104 -17.83 5.44 -10.88
CA GLY A 104 -18.82 5.02 -9.91
C GLY A 104 -19.98 6.00 -9.73
N HIS A 105 -21.16 5.45 -9.53
CA HIS A 105 -22.37 6.21 -9.20
C HIS A 105 -22.37 6.77 -7.78
N THR A 106 -21.48 6.29 -6.90
CA THR A 106 -21.42 6.69 -5.49
C THR A 106 -21.21 8.19 -5.34
N LEU A 107 -20.17 8.72 -5.98
CA LEU A 107 -19.86 10.15 -5.96
C LEU A 107 -21.02 11.00 -6.48
N GLU A 108 -21.60 10.60 -7.61
CA GLU A 108 -22.76 11.28 -8.22
C GLU A 108 -23.97 11.31 -7.29
N ARG A 109 -24.27 10.16 -6.65
CA ARG A 109 -25.41 10.03 -5.73
C ARG A 109 -25.23 10.89 -4.49
N VAL A 110 -24.04 10.90 -3.91
CA VAL A 110 -23.72 11.71 -2.73
C VAL A 110 -23.74 13.20 -3.08
N ARG A 111 -23.08 13.61 -4.17
CA ARG A 111 -23.13 15.00 -4.65
C ARG A 111 -24.57 15.48 -4.83
N HIS A 112 -25.39 14.71 -5.51
CA HIS A 112 -26.79 15.03 -5.73
C HIS A 112 -27.60 15.11 -4.41
N ALA A 113 -27.29 14.26 -3.43
CA ALA A 113 -27.93 14.33 -2.11
C ALA A 113 -27.55 15.61 -1.34
N LEU A 114 -26.32 16.11 -1.49
CA LEU A 114 -25.87 17.39 -0.94
C LEU A 114 -26.55 18.58 -1.65
N GLU A 115 -26.59 18.56 -2.98
CA GLU A 115 -27.23 19.59 -3.81
C GLU A 115 -28.74 19.72 -3.51
N ARG A 116 -29.43 18.60 -3.33
CA ARG A 116 -30.85 18.61 -2.91
C ARG A 116 -31.06 19.26 -1.55
N ARG A 117 -30.04 19.34 -0.71
CA ARG A 117 -30.06 20.09 0.56
C ARG A 117 -29.73 21.58 0.38
N GLY A 118 -29.57 22.03 -0.86
CA GLY A 118 -29.27 23.44 -1.19
C GLY A 118 -27.77 23.77 -1.05
N ALA A 119 -26.88 22.75 -1.13
CA ALA A 119 -25.46 22.97 -1.11
C ALA A 119 -24.91 23.27 -2.52
N ASN A 120 -23.93 24.19 -2.58
CA ASN A 120 -23.02 24.30 -3.72
C ASN A 120 -21.80 23.42 -3.42
N VAL A 121 -21.50 22.46 -4.31
CA VAL A 121 -20.53 21.40 -4.06
C VAL A 121 -19.41 21.43 -5.07
N ASP A 122 -18.21 21.77 -4.60
CA ASP A 122 -16.97 21.58 -5.34
C ASP A 122 -16.37 20.20 -4.99
N LEU A 123 -15.59 19.60 -5.89
CA LEU A 123 -15.03 18.25 -5.78
C LEU A 123 -13.52 18.28 -5.68
N MET A 124 -12.98 17.55 -4.70
CA MET A 124 -11.54 17.28 -4.58
C MET A 124 -11.25 15.79 -4.53
N VAL A 125 -10.20 15.34 -5.25
CA VAL A 125 -9.79 13.94 -5.26
C VAL A 125 -8.26 13.80 -5.18
N ILE A 126 -7.80 12.62 -4.74
CA ILE A 126 -6.37 12.29 -4.81
C ILE A 126 -5.98 12.07 -6.26
N CYS A 127 -6.74 11.25 -6.99
CA CYS A 127 -6.47 11.01 -8.41
C CYS A 127 -7.75 10.85 -9.25
N TRP A 128 -7.61 11.03 -10.54
CA TRP A 128 -8.67 10.81 -11.54
C TRP A 128 -8.06 10.44 -12.89
N ASP A 129 -8.89 9.97 -13.82
CA ASP A 129 -8.50 9.61 -15.18
C ASP A 129 -9.54 10.10 -16.20
N ASP A 130 -9.26 9.91 -17.50
CA ASP A 130 -10.19 10.31 -18.57
C ASP A 130 -11.48 9.46 -18.62
N LEU A 131 -11.57 8.38 -17.85
CA LEU A 131 -12.76 7.56 -17.71
C LEU A 131 -13.66 8.05 -16.57
N SER A 132 -13.19 9.02 -15.79
CA SER A 132 -13.94 9.61 -14.68
C SER A 132 -15.11 10.41 -15.20
N ARG A 133 -16.31 10.21 -14.62
CA ARG A 133 -17.52 10.93 -15.02
C ARG A 133 -17.53 12.40 -14.60
N HIS A 134 -16.79 12.71 -13.55
CA HIS A 134 -16.70 14.05 -13.01
C HIS A 134 -15.26 14.53 -13.07
N VAL A 135 -15.06 15.69 -13.68
CA VAL A 135 -13.81 16.40 -13.61
C VAL A 135 -13.74 17.10 -12.24
N PRO A 136 -12.73 16.81 -11.42
CA PRO A 136 -12.63 17.44 -10.11
C PRO A 136 -12.18 18.90 -10.22
N ASP A 137 -12.58 19.72 -9.24
CA ASP A 137 -12.12 21.10 -9.11
C ASP A 137 -10.68 21.15 -8.59
N TYR A 138 -10.34 20.23 -7.67
CA TYR A 138 -9.00 20.04 -7.10
C TYR A 138 -8.59 18.58 -7.21
N TYR A 139 -7.32 18.34 -7.52
CA TYR A 139 -6.80 16.99 -7.61
C TYR A 139 -5.30 16.91 -7.36
N GLY A 140 -4.83 15.77 -6.92
CA GLY A 140 -3.41 15.49 -6.77
C GLY A 140 -2.77 15.15 -8.11
N VAL A 141 -3.28 14.15 -8.81
CA VAL A 141 -2.73 13.70 -10.08
C VAL A 141 -3.81 13.19 -11.04
N LYS A 142 -3.59 13.42 -12.33
CA LYS A 142 -4.33 12.76 -13.41
C LYS A 142 -3.54 11.52 -13.84
N LEU A 143 -4.17 10.35 -13.76
CA LEU A 143 -3.58 9.08 -14.16
C LEU A 143 -3.62 8.90 -15.68
N ALA A 144 -2.67 8.16 -16.24
CA ALA A 144 -2.73 7.70 -17.62
C ALA A 144 -3.84 6.63 -17.77
N ALA A 145 -4.33 6.42 -19.00
CA ALA A 145 -5.46 5.52 -19.26
C ALA A 145 -5.19 4.05 -18.89
N ASP A 146 -3.92 3.64 -18.91
CA ASP A 146 -3.43 2.31 -18.56
C ASP A 146 -2.87 2.21 -17.14
N GLU A 147 -2.94 3.29 -16.37
CA GLU A 147 -2.42 3.35 -15.00
C GLU A 147 -3.55 3.15 -13.99
N ARG A 148 -3.31 2.28 -12.98
CA ARG A 148 -4.21 2.07 -11.86
C ARG A 148 -3.64 2.75 -10.62
N TYR A 149 -4.50 3.01 -9.63
CA TYR A 149 -4.10 3.56 -8.35
C TYR A 149 -3.96 2.44 -7.30
N LEU A 150 -3.21 2.74 -6.26
CA LEU A 150 -3.07 1.91 -5.08
C LEU A 150 -2.81 2.79 -3.86
N PHE A 151 -3.74 2.80 -2.94
CA PHE A 151 -3.68 3.62 -1.73
C PHE A 151 -3.16 2.85 -0.51
N PRO A 152 -2.65 3.55 0.52
CA PRO A 152 -2.15 2.90 1.73
C PRO A 152 -3.18 2.01 2.44
N TRP A 153 -4.45 2.36 2.38
CA TRP A 153 -5.56 1.58 2.96
C TRP A 153 -6.05 0.42 2.09
N GLU A 154 -5.51 0.27 0.89
CA GLU A 154 -5.82 -0.83 -0.03
C GLU A 154 -4.69 -1.86 -0.13
N ARG A 155 -3.67 -1.76 0.73
CA ARG A 155 -2.49 -2.65 0.72
C ARG A 155 -2.86 -4.12 0.73
N SER A 156 -3.93 -4.47 1.44
CA SER A 156 -4.45 -5.84 1.46
C SER A 156 -4.85 -6.36 0.08
N GLN A 157 -5.23 -5.50 -0.86
CA GLN A 157 -5.56 -5.90 -2.23
C GLN A 157 -4.33 -6.38 -3.03
N LEU A 158 -3.11 -5.98 -2.63
CA LEU A 158 -1.87 -6.50 -3.24
C LEU A 158 -1.64 -7.98 -2.91
N VAL A 159 -2.15 -8.41 -1.77
CA VAL A 159 -1.92 -9.74 -1.20
C VAL A 159 -3.04 -10.71 -1.58
N HIS A 160 -4.22 -10.22 -1.96
CA HIS A 160 -5.40 -11.03 -2.11
C HIS A 160 -6.08 -10.82 -3.48
N THR A 161 -5.64 -11.57 -4.47
CA THR A 161 -6.35 -11.72 -5.75
C THR A 161 -7.28 -12.93 -5.77
N SER A 162 -7.50 -13.61 -4.63
CA SER A 162 -8.39 -14.77 -4.56
C SER A 162 -9.86 -14.35 -4.47
N PRO A 163 -10.76 -14.89 -5.32
CA PRO A 163 -12.18 -14.54 -5.33
C PRO A 163 -12.98 -15.06 -4.14
N ASP A 164 -12.41 -15.91 -3.29
CA ASP A 164 -13.12 -16.60 -2.20
C ASP A 164 -13.05 -15.88 -0.83
N ARG A 165 -12.95 -14.56 -0.81
CA ARG A 165 -12.94 -13.81 0.46
C ARG A 165 -14.34 -13.60 1.02
N THR A 166 -14.77 -14.51 1.88
CA THR A 166 -15.93 -14.33 2.78
C THR A 166 -15.53 -14.06 4.24
N GLY A 167 -14.29 -13.63 4.51
CA GLY A 167 -13.78 -13.40 5.87
C GLY A 167 -13.33 -11.96 6.08
N HIS A 168 -13.78 -11.36 7.18
CA HIS A 168 -13.37 -10.06 7.70
C HIS A 168 -11.95 -10.06 8.29
N ASP A 169 -10.98 -10.68 7.63
CA ASP A 169 -9.57 -10.51 7.97
C ASP A 169 -9.04 -9.20 7.35
N ASP A 170 -9.74 -8.12 7.64
CA ASP A 170 -9.34 -6.77 7.32
C ASP A 170 -8.23 -6.31 8.28
N LEU A 171 -7.03 -6.83 8.09
CA LEU A 171 -5.82 -6.13 8.49
C LEU A 171 -5.58 -4.99 7.50
N ALA A 172 -6.58 -4.14 7.35
CA ALA A 172 -6.50 -2.96 6.52
C ALA A 172 -5.35 -2.09 7.02
N GLY A 173 -4.31 -1.98 6.21
CA GLY A 173 -3.14 -1.17 6.52
C GLY A 173 -1.88 -1.95 6.90
N TRP A 174 -1.95 -3.27 7.16
CA TRP A 174 -0.79 -4.12 7.37
C TRP A 174 -0.50 -4.93 6.10
N LEU A 175 0.70 -4.84 5.60
CA LEU A 175 1.21 -5.69 4.55
C LEU A 175 2.47 -6.37 5.05
N THR A 176 2.36 -7.67 5.29
CA THR A 176 3.50 -8.51 5.68
C THR A 176 4.08 -9.16 4.44
N ALA A 177 5.38 -9.03 4.27
CA ALA A 177 6.14 -9.76 3.25
C ALA A 177 7.13 -10.71 3.92
N PHE A 178 7.52 -11.74 3.20
CA PHE A 178 8.37 -12.81 3.70
C PHE A 178 9.57 -13.00 2.78
N ASP A 179 10.75 -13.26 3.36
CA ASP A 179 11.81 -13.91 2.60
C ASP A 179 11.42 -15.34 2.25
N LEU A 180 12.14 -15.95 1.32
CA LEU A 180 11.87 -17.31 0.88
C LEU A 180 12.85 -18.30 1.54
N ASP A 181 14.15 -18.12 1.27
CA ASP A 181 15.19 -18.95 1.82
C ASP A 181 15.34 -18.70 3.33
N GLY A 182 15.52 -19.73 4.13
CA GLY A 182 15.55 -19.66 5.58
C GLY A 182 14.19 -19.43 6.25
N VAL A 183 13.12 -19.15 5.49
CA VAL A 183 11.75 -19.00 6.02
C VAL A 183 10.85 -20.17 5.61
N PHE A 184 10.85 -20.54 4.33
CA PHE A 184 10.02 -21.63 3.79
C PHE A 184 10.83 -22.88 3.41
N LEU A 185 12.15 -22.77 3.30
CA LEU A 185 13.09 -23.89 3.12
C LEU A 185 14.40 -23.53 3.82
N GLU A 186 15.23 -24.51 4.10
CA GLU A 186 16.53 -24.27 4.69
C GLU A 186 17.44 -23.52 3.73
N ASP A 187 18.39 -22.74 4.29
CA ASP A 187 19.41 -22.07 3.50
C ASP A 187 20.45 -23.05 2.99
N ILE A 188 20.86 -22.86 1.73
CA ILE A 188 22.04 -23.54 1.18
C ILE A 188 23.29 -22.78 1.65
N PRO A 189 24.35 -23.48 2.09
CA PRO A 189 25.60 -22.86 2.46
C PRO A 189 26.16 -21.97 1.35
N VAL A 190 26.57 -20.75 1.70
CA VAL A 190 27.04 -19.74 0.73
C VAL A 190 28.26 -20.22 -0.04
N ASP A 191 29.18 -20.97 0.59
CA ASP A 191 30.36 -21.55 -0.03
C ASP A 191 30.01 -22.51 -1.17
N LEU A 192 28.88 -23.21 -1.12
CA LEU A 192 28.41 -24.03 -2.23
C LEU A 192 28.03 -23.19 -3.46
N TYR A 193 27.39 -22.03 -3.25
CA TYR A 193 27.08 -21.10 -4.36
C TYR A 193 28.32 -20.53 -5.02
N VAL A 194 29.43 -20.40 -4.26
CA VAL A 194 30.70 -19.89 -4.78
C VAL A 194 31.48 -20.99 -5.48
N SER A 195 31.50 -22.22 -4.94
CA SER A 195 32.30 -23.33 -5.47
C SER A 195 31.62 -24.05 -6.64
N ASP A 196 30.30 -24.26 -6.58
CA ASP A 196 29.51 -24.94 -7.63
C ASP A 196 28.06 -24.42 -7.64
N LEU A 197 27.84 -23.39 -8.42
CA LEU A 197 26.51 -22.78 -8.54
C LEU A 197 25.43 -23.78 -9.02
N GLN A 198 25.77 -24.69 -9.95
CA GLN A 198 24.79 -25.64 -10.49
C GLN A 198 24.41 -26.67 -9.43
N ALA A 199 25.37 -27.18 -8.69
CA ALA A 199 25.11 -28.08 -7.56
C ALA A 199 24.29 -27.39 -6.47
N ALA A 200 24.60 -26.15 -6.12
CA ALA A 200 23.84 -25.37 -5.15
C ALA A 200 22.39 -25.18 -5.57
N LEU A 201 22.14 -24.79 -6.83
CA LEU A 201 20.81 -24.60 -7.36
C LEU A 201 20.01 -25.91 -7.41
N ALA A 202 20.67 -27.03 -7.83
CA ALA A 202 20.05 -28.34 -7.85
C ALA A 202 19.68 -28.84 -6.43
N ALA A 203 20.59 -28.64 -5.46
CA ALA A 203 20.34 -28.97 -4.06
C ALA A 203 19.15 -28.17 -3.50
N ARG A 204 19.13 -26.86 -3.73
CA ARG A 204 18.06 -25.97 -3.30
C ARG A 204 16.69 -26.43 -3.85
N ASP A 205 16.61 -26.79 -5.12
CA ASP A 205 15.37 -27.22 -5.74
C ASP A 205 14.82 -28.55 -5.16
N GLN A 206 15.68 -29.34 -4.49
CA GLN A 206 15.29 -30.60 -3.84
C GLN A 206 14.98 -30.46 -2.37
N LEU A 207 15.26 -29.27 -1.74
CA LEU A 207 14.94 -29.08 -0.34
C LEU A 207 13.44 -29.20 -0.08
N PRO A 208 13.06 -29.91 1.01
CA PRO A 208 11.68 -29.93 1.44
C PRO A 208 11.24 -28.55 1.94
N ALA A 209 9.96 -28.29 1.88
CA ALA A 209 9.42 -27.11 2.55
C ALA A 209 9.49 -27.29 4.08
N LEU A 210 9.88 -26.23 4.76
CA LEU A 210 9.70 -26.10 6.20
C LEU A 210 8.21 -25.89 6.51
N PRO A 211 7.77 -26.20 7.74
CA PRO A 211 6.44 -25.78 8.16
C PRO A 211 6.28 -24.26 7.97
N PRO A 212 5.21 -23.79 7.30
CA PRO A 212 5.05 -22.37 7.01
C PRO A 212 5.15 -21.52 8.28
N HIS A 213 5.64 -20.28 8.11
CA HIS A 213 5.64 -19.29 9.20
C HIS A 213 4.20 -19.14 9.77
N PRO A 214 4.01 -18.98 11.09
CA PRO A 214 2.67 -18.92 11.71
C PRO A 214 1.74 -17.85 11.08
N ASP A 215 2.32 -16.74 10.63
CA ASP A 215 1.57 -15.63 10.01
C ASP A 215 1.40 -15.78 8.48
N TRP A 216 2.00 -16.83 7.90
CA TRP A 216 1.83 -17.09 6.47
C TRP A 216 0.39 -17.50 6.16
N ARG A 217 -0.13 -16.90 5.09
CA ARG A 217 -1.37 -17.35 4.44
C ARG A 217 -1.13 -17.40 2.94
N ASN A 218 -1.77 -18.32 2.24
CA ASN A 218 -1.76 -18.32 0.78
C ASN A 218 -2.30 -16.98 0.27
N GLY A 219 -1.64 -16.43 -0.75
CA GLY A 219 -1.85 -15.05 -1.17
C GLY A 219 -0.88 -14.05 -0.52
N GLY A 220 0.02 -14.49 0.37
CA GLY A 220 1.08 -13.66 0.94
C GLY A 220 2.09 -13.18 -0.10
N LEU A 221 2.89 -12.19 0.28
CA LEU A 221 3.92 -11.59 -0.56
C LEU A 221 5.29 -12.15 -0.21
N ILE A 222 6.04 -12.62 -1.23
CA ILE A 222 7.43 -13.08 -1.09
C ILE A 222 8.34 -12.06 -1.78
N ILE A 223 9.39 -11.61 -1.05
CA ILE A 223 10.46 -10.75 -1.58
C ILE A 223 11.79 -11.45 -1.27
N SER A 224 12.43 -12.02 -2.29
CA SER A 224 13.61 -12.86 -2.11
C SER A 224 14.84 -12.28 -2.81
N GLY A 225 16.02 -12.55 -2.23
CA GLY A 225 17.32 -12.27 -2.85
C GLY A 225 17.66 -13.17 -4.03
N ARG A 226 16.84 -14.18 -4.37
CA ARG A 226 17.01 -15.00 -5.57
C ARG A 226 16.95 -14.16 -6.84
N LEU A 227 17.63 -14.62 -7.89
CA LEU A 227 17.65 -13.90 -9.17
C LEU A 227 16.37 -14.13 -9.96
N GLU A 228 16.01 -13.14 -10.77
CA GLU A 228 14.88 -13.24 -11.72
C GLU A 228 15.07 -14.38 -12.72
N SER A 229 16.31 -14.72 -13.09
CA SER A 229 16.66 -15.91 -13.91
C SER A 229 16.26 -17.22 -13.26
N ASP A 230 16.05 -17.25 -11.95
CA ASP A 230 15.62 -18.43 -11.20
C ASP A 230 14.08 -18.52 -11.02
N ARG A 231 13.32 -17.62 -11.63
CA ARG A 231 11.87 -17.51 -11.45
C ARG A 231 11.18 -18.85 -11.69
N ALA A 232 11.40 -19.46 -12.86
CA ALA A 232 10.71 -20.69 -13.24
C ALA A 232 10.93 -21.83 -12.23
N ARG A 233 12.16 -22.00 -11.72
CA ARG A 233 12.47 -23.04 -10.72
C ARG A 233 11.91 -22.68 -9.33
N THR A 234 11.90 -21.40 -8.99
CA THR A 234 11.33 -20.92 -7.73
C THR A 234 9.83 -21.15 -7.69
N GLU A 235 9.11 -20.78 -8.76
CA GLU A 235 7.67 -21.01 -8.88
C GLU A 235 7.32 -22.50 -8.90
N ALA A 236 8.11 -23.33 -9.61
CA ALA A 236 7.94 -24.77 -9.61
C ALA A 236 8.12 -25.38 -8.21
N TRP A 237 9.07 -24.88 -7.42
CA TRP A 237 9.27 -25.28 -6.03
C TRP A 237 8.07 -24.90 -5.16
N LEU A 238 7.60 -23.65 -5.25
CA LEU A 238 6.43 -23.17 -4.50
C LEU A 238 5.17 -24.00 -4.79
N VAL A 239 4.89 -24.23 -6.06
CA VAL A 239 3.74 -25.07 -6.49
C VAL A 239 3.84 -26.48 -5.93
N ARG A 240 5.03 -27.11 -6.03
CA ARG A 240 5.26 -28.47 -5.53
C ARG A 240 4.96 -28.59 -4.04
N HIS A 241 5.21 -27.53 -3.27
CA HIS A 241 5.02 -27.52 -1.82
C HIS A 241 3.70 -26.87 -1.35
N GLY A 242 2.79 -26.57 -2.28
CA GLY A 242 1.47 -26.03 -1.95
C GLY A 242 1.50 -24.59 -1.43
N LEU A 243 2.58 -23.85 -1.68
CA LEU A 243 2.69 -22.44 -1.35
C LEU A 243 2.19 -21.60 -2.52
N ALA A 244 1.15 -20.81 -2.28
CA ALA A 244 0.52 -19.97 -3.29
C ALA A 244 0.64 -18.47 -2.91
N PRO A 245 1.81 -17.84 -3.09
CA PRO A 245 1.94 -16.41 -2.91
C PRO A 245 1.13 -15.65 -3.95
N SER A 246 0.63 -14.46 -3.61
CA SER A 246 0.05 -13.54 -4.59
C SER A 246 1.11 -13.02 -5.55
N ARG A 247 2.34 -12.88 -5.04
CA ARG A 247 3.50 -12.40 -5.79
C ARG A 247 4.80 -12.95 -5.23
N VAL A 248 5.74 -13.15 -6.16
CA VAL A 248 7.14 -13.43 -5.85
C VAL A 248 7.98 -12.37 -6.54
N LEU A 249 8.69 -11.57 -5.77
CA LEU A 249 9.61 -10.56 -6.25
C LEU A 249 11.02 -11.08 -6.13
N LEU A 250 11.73 -11.14 -7.25
CA LEU A 250 13.08 -11.66 -7.36
C LEU A 250 14.03 -10.56 -7.83
N ARG A 251 15.26 -10.64 -7.38
CA ARG A 251 16.32 -9.67 -7.70
C ARG A 251 16.72 -9.73 -9.18
N PRO A 252 16.73 -8.60 -9.92
CA PRO A 252 16.94 -8.61 -11.37
C PRO A 252 18.36 -9.01 -11.76
N SER A 253 19.40 -8.66 -10.95
CA SER A 253 20.79 -9.01 -11.23
C SER A 253 21.62 -9.08 -9.94
N LEU A 254 22.81 -9.67 -10.03
CA LEU A 254 23.79 -9.72 -8.93
C LEU A 254 24.40 -8.36 -8.60
N ASP A 255 24.35 -7.40 -9.51
CA ASP A 255 24.90 -6.04 -9.30
C ASP A 255 24.15 -5.28 -8.21
N ILE A 256 22.91 -5.67 -7.94
CA ILE A 256 22.11 -5.11 -6.86
C ILE A 256 22.23 -6.02 -5.65
N PRO A 257 22.77 -5.59 -4.50
CA PRO A 257 22.82 -6.40 -3.29
C PRO A 257 21.40 -6.85 -2.86
N ALA A 258 21.27 -8.08 -2.36
CA ALA A 258 19.98 -8.66 -1.98
C ALA A 258 19.22 -7.78 -0.96
N ALA A 259 19.92 -7.31 0.07
CA ALA A 259 19.32 -6.45 1.09
C ALA A 259 18.83 -5.12 0.50
N GLU A 260 19.56 -4.53 -0.45
CA GLU A 260 19.17 -3.26 -1.08
C GLU A 260 17.95 -3.46 -2.00
N PHE A 261 17.92 -4.54 -2.77
CA PHE A 261 16.74 -4.93 -3.55
C PHE A 261 15.51 -5.08 -2.65
N LYS A 262 15.64 -5.85 -1.55
CA LYS A 262 14.56 -6.05 -0.59
C LYS A 262 14.08 -4.71 -0.02
N ARG A 263 15.00 -3.85 0.44
CA ARG A 263 14.67 -2.49 0.94
C ARG A 263 13.84 -1.69 -0.05
N ARG A 264 14.29 -1.66 -1.30
CA ARG A 264 13.59 -0.94 -2.37
C ARG A 264 12.17 -1.48 -2.58
N MET A 265 12.00 -2.79 -2.67
CA MET A 265 10.68 -3.40 -2.84
C MET A 265 9.75 -3.14 -1.65
N LEU A 266 10.28 -3.18 -0.42
CA LEU A 266 9.51 -2.87 0.79
C LEU A 266 8.97 -1.43 0.77
N ILE A 267 9.78 -0.46 0.32
CA ILE A 267 9.36 0.94 0.17
C ILE A 267 8.34 1.07 -0.97
N GLU A 268 8.65 0.55 -2.14
CA GLU A 268 7.80 0.69 -3.34
C GLU A 268 6.41 0.09 -3.15
N LEU A 269 6.32 -1.02 -2.40
CA LEU A 269 5.05 -1.70 -2.12
C LEU A 269 4.39 -1.23 -0.82
N GLY A 270 5.04 -0.36 -0.07
CA GLY A 270 4.52 0.11 1.22
C GLY A 270 4.36 -1.02 2.23
N VAL A 271 5.25 -2.02 2.21
CA VAL A 271 5.28 -3.11 3.20
C VAL A 271 5.52 -2.52 4.58
N THR A 272 4.75 -2.98 5.57
CA THR A 272 4.85 -2.52 6.94
C THR A 272 5.53 -3.51 7.86
N GLU A 273 5.62 -4.78 7.44
CA GLU A 273 6.21 -5.85 8.22
C GLU A 273 6.96 -6.83 7.30
N TYR A 274 8.17 -7.20 7.69
CA TYR A 274 9.00 -8.11 6.91
C TYR A 274 9.62 -9.19 7.77
N ILE A 275 9.51 -10.43 7.30
CA ILE A 275 10.09 -11.62 7.93
C ILE A 275 11.36 -12.00 7.18
N GLU A 276 12.50 -11.95 7.84
CA GLU A 276 13.83 -12.18 7.28
C GLU A 276 14.59 -13.24 8.07
N SER A 277 15.24 -14.16 7.40
CA SER A 277 16.01 -15.24 8.04
C SER A 277 17.50 -14.87 8.25
N GLU A 278 18.04 -13.99 7.43
CA GLU A 278 19.46 -13.65 7.48
C GLU A 278 19.68 -12.41 8.37
N PRO A 279 20.41 -12.55 9.50
CA PRO A 279 20.53 -11.48 10.51
C PRO A 279 21.07 -10.17 9.98
N ALA A 280 22.09 -10.22 9.11
CA ALA A 280 22.72 -9.00 8.58
C ALA A 280 21.78 -8.25 7.62
N GLN A 281 20.96 -8.96 6.84
CA GLN A 281 19.95 -8.35 6.00
C GLN A 281 18.80 -7.78 6.86
N ALA A 282 18.37 -8.51 7.90
CA ALA A 282 17.36 -8.04 8.83
C ALA A 282 17.80 -6.71 9.50
N ASP A 283 19.02 -6.64 10.01
CA ASP A 283 19.58 -5.42 10.61
C ASP A 283 19.64 -4.25 9.62
N HIS A 284 20.06 -4.53 8.38
CA HIS A 284 20.13 -3.52 7.33
C HIS A 284 18.74 -2.98 6.95
N ILE A 285 17.76 -3.87 6.81
CA ILE A 285 16.36 -3.51 6.47
C ILE A 285 15.68 -2.78 7.62
N ALA A 286 15.96 -3.11 8.87
CA ALA A 286 15.39 -2.47 10.05
C ALA A 286 15.74 -0.98 10.19
N SER A 287 16.69 -0.48 9.40
CA SER A 287 16.93 0.98 9.31
C SER A 287 15.81 1.76 8.62
N LEU A 288 14.87 1.07 7.94
CA LEU A 288 13.69 1.70 7.35
C LEU A 288 12.69 2.12 8.44
N PRO A 289 12.29 3.41 8.52
CA PRO A 289 11.52 3.91 9.66
C PRO A 289 10.07 3.40 9.74
N HIS A 290 9.54 2.84 8.64
CA HIS A 290 8.14 2.44 8.52
C HIS A 290 7.95 0.93 8.35
N VAL A 291 9.02 0.13 8.45
CA VAL A 291 8.98 -1.32 8.33
C VAL A 291 9.38 -1.95 9.66
N VAL A 292 8.51 -2.79 10.20
CA VAL A 292 8.86 -3.67 11.33
C VAL A 292 9.52 -4.92 10.77
N VAL A 293 10.76 -5.17 11.17
CA VAL A 293 11.51 -6.34 10.72
C VAL A 293 11.58 -7.38 11.81
N TRP A 294 11.26 -8.61 11.45
CA TRP A 294 11.39 -9.77 12.31
C TRP A 294 12.47 -10.69 11.75
N HIS A 295 13.51 -10.94 12.54
CA HIS A 295 14.43 -12.03 12.25
C HIS A 295 13.77 -13.34 12.65
N TYR A 296 13.65 -14.27 11.72
CA TYR A 296 13.05 -15.57 11.91
C TYR A 296 14.11 -16.67 11.90
N ASP A 297 14.20 -17.41 13.00
CA ASP A 297 14.99 -18.63 13.07
C ASP A 297 14.07 -19.83 12.76
N CYS A 298 14.27 -20.46 11.61
CA CYS A 298 13.47 -21.59 11.18
C CYS A 298 13.67 -22.86 12.01
N ARG A 299 14.83 -23.02 12.69
CA ARG A 299 15.14 -24.17 13.53
C ARG A 299 14.32 -24.15 14.82
N ASP A 300 14.30 -22.97 15.46
CA ASP A 300 13.54 -22.76 16.69
C ASP A 300 12.10 -22.29 16.43
N ARG A 301 11.78 -21.94 15.20
CA ARG A 301 10.51 -21.34 14.76
C ARG A 301 10.14 -20.10 15.57
N ARG A 302 11.13 -19.25 15.83
CA ARG A 302 10.98 -18.04 16.63
C ARG A 302 11.28 -16.80 15.80
N SER A 303 10.40 -15.82 15.96
CA SER A 303 10.59 -14.48 15.43
C SER A 303 11.08 -13.54 16.53
N ARG A 304 12.10 -12.77 16.25
CA ARG A 304 12.60 -11.70 17.12
C ARG A 304 12.54 -10.37 16.37
N ARG A 305 11.85 -9.40 16.93
CA ARG A 305 11.83 -8.06 16.37
C ARG A 305 13.23 -7.46 16.38
N ILE A 306 13.67 -6.92 15.25
CA ILE A 306 14.90 -6.17 15.14
C ILE A 306 14.60 -4.71 15.46
N ALA A 307 15.30 -4.15 16.43
CA ALA A 307 15.18 -2.74 16.78
C ALA A 307 15.77 -1.86 15.66
N SER A 308 15.02 -0.85 15.24
CA SER A 308 15.55 0.16 14.32
C SER A 308 16.77 0.86 14.94
N PRO A 309 17.79 1.20 14.15
CA PRO A 309 18.90 2.04 14.65
C PRO A 309 18.46 3.38 15.21
N SER A 310 17.29 3.86 14.80
CA SER A 310 16.67 5.12 15.29
C SER A 310 15.75 4.90 16.50
N ASP A 311 15.62 3.69 17.02
CA ASP A 311 14.79 3.41 18.20
C ASP A 311 15.47 3.95 19.46
N PRO A 312 14.88 4.94 20.14
CA PRO A 312 15.46 5.56 21.35
C PRO A 312 15.57 4.58 22.53
N THR A 313 14.94 3.40 22.46
CA THR A 313 15.00 2.38 23.50
C THR A 313 16.22 1.46 23.37
N ARG A 314 17.06 1.67 22.36
CA ARG A 314 18.33 0.95 22.18
C ARG A 314 19.31 1.39 23.28
N VAL A 315 19.19 0.76 24.46
CA VAL A 315 20.22 0.89 25.52
C VAL A 315 21.50 0.25 24.98
N HIS A 316 22.53 1.07 24.81
CA HIS A 316 23.87 0.56 24.54
C HIS A 316 24.30 -0.26 25.75
N THR A 317 24.10 -1.56 25.71
CA THR A 317 24.83 -2.49 26.57
C THR A 317 26.26 -2.56 26.02
N GLY A 318 27.12 -1.69 26.58
CA GLY A 318 28.55 -1.73 26.38
C GLY A 318 29.21 -2.91 27.08
#